data_bf10bb093b7cc64a3d007cf2f95a8dfc
#
_entry.id   bf10bb093b7cc64a3d007cf2f95a8dfc
#
_cell.length_a   1.000
_cell.length_b   1.000
_cell.length_c   1.000
_cell.angle_alpha   90.00
_cell.angle_beta   90.00
_cell.angle_gamma   90.00
#
_symmetry.space_group_name_H-M   'P 1'
#
loop_
_entity.id
_entity.type
_entity.pdbx_description
1 polymer ?
#
loop_
_entity_poly.entity_id
_entity_poly.type
_entity_poly.pdbx_seq_one_letter_code
_entity_poly.pdbx_strand_id
1 'polypeptide(L)'
;KEGKEGKEGKEGKEGKEDSIIYNLSYKKFDIQGNIYLIEALKGIMQDNEPNIIIMNKVKASITYLNNEKLLISSKNAIFNNKSFETRFFDGVELRYQDQKLTSDSLDFLFDKNIAIFKDNVRYENLNTKMFSDKITINLLTKEIEITSKNNSDKVRIEKK
;
A
#
# COMPACT_ATOMS: atom_id res chain seq x y z
N LYS A 1 -3.32 -31.37 14.43
CA LYS A 1 -3.58 -30.67 14.45
C LYS A 1 -3.86 -30.30 14.60
N GLU A 2 -3.85 -30.38 14.20
CA GLU A 2 -4.24 -29.55 14.22
C GLU A 2 -4.63 -29.08 14.14
N GLY A 3 -4.84 -29.64 13.85
CA GLY A 3 -5.44 -28.85 13.69
C GLY A 3 -5.61 -28.88 13.33
N LYS A 4 -5.72 -29.06 12.91
CA LYS A 4 -5.95 -28.76 12.46
C LYS A 4 -6.19 -28.75 12.18
N GLU A 5 -6.26 -28.92 11.69
CA GLU A 5 -6.54 -28.58 11.32
C GLU A 5 -6.69 -28.63 10.87
N GLY A 6 -6.86 -29.27 10.39
CA GLY A 6 -7.22 -28.99 9.91
C GLY A 6 -7.03 -29.51 9.25
N LYS A 7 -7.11 -29.74 8.49
CA LYS A 7 -7.07 -29.75 7.89
C LYS A 7 -6.86 -30.06 7.25
N GLU A 8 -6.85 -30.32 6.54
CA GLU A 8 -6.78 -30.19 5.91
C GLU A 8 -6.59 -30.32 5.20
N GLY A 9 -6.61 -30.92 4.73
CA GLY A 9 -6.58 -30.71 4.08
C GLY A 9 -6.23 -31.19 3.29
N LYS A 10 -6.18 -31.51 2.71
CA LYS A 10 -5.81 -31.54 1.98
C LYS A 10 -5.00 -32.01 1.48
N GLU A 11 -4.79 -32.65 0.76
CA GLU A 11 -4.03 -32.66 0.31
C GLU A 11 -3.25 -32.70 -0.29
N GLY A 12 -3.05 -33.13 -0.75
CA GLY A 12 -2.27 -32.91 -1.24
C GLY A 12 -1.58 -32.76 -1.48
N LYS A 13 -1.62 -32.75 -1.56
CA LYS A 13 -0.97 -32.23 -1.58
C LYS A 13 -0.60 -32.04 -0.98
N GLU A 14 -0.42 -32.43 -0.81
CA GLU A 14 -0.19 -32.09 0.13
C GLU A 14 0.03 -31.10 0.45
N GLY A 15 -0.49 -30.89 0.25
CA GLY A 15 -0.21 -29.53 0.21
C GLY A 15 -0.51 -28.95 1.52
N LYS A 16 0.14 -27.84 1.78
CA LYS A 16 -0.12 -27.11 3.02
C LYS A 16 -1.26 -26.15 2.79
N GLU A 17 -2.10 -25.97 3.81
CA GLU A 17 -3.23 -25.08 3.73
C GLU A 17 -2.82 -23.65 4.05
N ASP A 18 -3.45 -22.71 3.35
CA ASP A 18 -3.28 -21.30 3.63
C ASP A 18 -4.05 -20.93 4.90
N SER A 19 -3.51 -20.03 5.68
CA SER A 19 -4.18 -19.53 6.87
C SER A 19 -4.94 -18.25 6.54
N ILE A 20 -6.19 -18.16 6.96
CA ILE A 20 -7.02 -16.98 6.78
C ILE A 20 -7.17 -16.30 8.13
N ILE A 21 -6.87 -15.01 8.17
CA ILE A 21 -6.93 -14.22 9.38
C ILE A 21 -7.80 -13.00 9.12
N TYR A 22 -8.65 -12.66 10.09
CA TYR A 22 -9.54 -11.51 9.99
C TYR A 22 -9.09 -10.39 10.92
N ASN A 23 -9.35 -9.16 10.50
CA ASN A 23 -9.04 -7.96 11.29
C ASN A 23 -7.57 -7.87 11.64
N LEU A 24 -6.74 -7.86 10.59
CA LEU A 24 -5.29 -7.77 10.73
C LEU A 24 -4.86 -6.34 11.01
N SER A 25 -3.79 -6.22 11.81
CA SER A 25 -3.19 -4.92 12.09
C SER A 25 -1.70 -5.09 12.32
N TYR A 26 -0.89 -4.32 11.61
CA TYR A 26 0.56 -4.29 11.78
C TYR A 26 1.03 -2.86 11.94
N LYS A 27 1.95 -2.64 12.86
CA LYS A 27 2.45 -1.31 13.18
C LYS A 27 3.97 -1.32 13.22
N LYS A 28 4.58 -0.26 12.70
CA LYS A 28 6.03 -0.10 12.75
C LYS A 28 6.38 1.37 12.86
N PHE A 29 7.46 1.66 13.59
CA PHE A 29 8.01 3.01 13.70
C PHE A 29 9.18 3.14 12.73
N ASP A 30 9.31 4.29 12.06
CA ASP A 30 10.51 4.56 11.28
C ASP A 30 11.57 5.15 12.21
N ILE A 31 12.76 5.44 11.67
CA ILE A 31 13.86 5.90 12.49
C ILE A 31 13.62 7.30 13.07
N GLN A 32 12.67 8.04 12.51
CA GLN A 32 12.32 9.37 13.01
C GLN A 32 11.18 9.34 14.01
N GLY A 33 10.58 8.16 14.22
CA GLY A 33 9.48 8.01 15.17
C GLY A 33 8.10 8.16 14.55
N ASN A 34 8.00 8.30 13.24
CA ASN A 34 6.71 8.28 12.57
C ASN A 34 6.14 6.86 12.62
N ILE A 35 4.83 6.77 12.64
CA ILE A 35 4.16 5.47 12.83
C ILE A 35 3.48 5.05 11.55
N TYR A 36 3.86 3.87 11.03
CA TYR A 36 3.17 3.24 9.93
C TYR A 36 2.24 2.16 10.49
N LEU A 37 0.97 2.25 10.14
CA LEU A 37 -0.04 1.28 10.55
C LEU A 37 -0.74 0.77 9.30
N ILE A 38 -0.83 -0.56 9.14
CA ILE A 38 -1.60 -1.15 8.06
C ILE A 38 -2.63 -2.11 8.65
N GLU A 39 -3.86 -1.99 8.18
CA GLU A 39 -4.98 -2.80 8.65
C GLU A 39 -5.72 -3.40 7.46
N ALA A 40 -6.25 -4.60 7.63
CA ALA A 40 -7.04 -5.25 6.61
C ALA A 40 -8.17 -6.03 7.26
N LEU A 41 -9.31 -6.08 6.57
CA LEU A 41 -10.43 -6.88 7.06
C LEU A 41 -10.09 -8.37 7.03
N LYS A 42 -9.34 -8.79 6.00
CA LYS A 42 -9.00 -10.18 5.80
C LYS A 42 -7.60 -10.30 5.23
N GLY A 43 -6.86 -11.31 5.67
CA GLY A 43 -5.56 -11.63 5.12
C GLY A 43 -5.41 -13.12 4.91
N ILE A 44 -4.68 -13.49 3.85
CA ILE A 44 -4.36 -14.87 3.55
C ILE A 44 -2.85 -15.02 3.62
N MET A 45 -2.39 -15.90 4.50
CA MET A 45 -0.98 -16.19 4.68
C MET A 45 -0.71 -17.59 4.12
N GLN A 46 0.19 -17.68 3.16
CA GLN A 46 0.54 -18.96 2.54
C GLN A 46 1.61 -19.67 3.36
N ASP A 47 1.48 -20.98 3.51
CA ASP A 47 2.41 -21.77 4.32
C ASP A 47 3.84 -21.72 3.79
N ASN A 48 3.99 -21.66 2.46
CA ASN A 48 5.33 -21.65 1.88
C ASN A 48 5.96 -20.25 1.86
N GLU A 49 5.17 -19.22 2.15
CA GLU A 49 5.66 -17.83 2.18
C GLU A 49 5.02 -17.10 3.35
N PRO A 50 5.37 -17.47 4.59
CA PRO A 50 4.64 -16.93 5.75
C PRO A 50 4.83 -15.45 6.00
N ASN A 51 5.82 -14.83 5.35
CA ASN A 51 6.03 -13.39 5.49
C ASN A 51 5.16 -12.58 4.53
N ILE A 52 4.54 -13.23 3.55
CA ILE A 52 3.72 -12.56 2.57
C ILE A 52 2.25 -12.76 2.93
N ILE A 53 1.53 -11.68 3.05
CA ILE A 53 0.12 -11.70 3.38
C ILE A 53 -0.66 -11.01 2.27
N ILE A 54 -1.62 -11.72 1.69
CA ILE A 54 -2.52 -11.16 0.70
C ILE A 54 -3.71 -10.57 1.45
N MET A 55 -3.88 -9.26 1.37
CA MET A 55 -4.85 -8.53 2.18
C MET A 55 -6.02 -8.04 1.36
N ASN A 56 -7.17 -7.92 2.00
CA ASN A 56 -8.41 -7.47 1.39
C ASN A 56 -9.04 -6.39 2.26
N LYS A 57 -9.58 -5.35 1.63
CA LYS A 57 -10.13 -4.16 2.28
C LYS A 57 -9.09 -3.54 3.20
N VAL A 58 -8.14 -2.86 2.57
CA VAL A 58 -6.91 -2.43 3.22
C VAL A 58 -6.94 -0.93 3.49
N LYS A 59 -6.49 -0.56 4.68
CA LYS A 59 -6.28 0.83 5.07
C LYS A 59 -4.92 0.92 5.73
N ALA A 60 -4.16 1.94 5.34
CA ALA A 60 -2.87 2.19 5.97
C ALA A 60 -2.76 3.67 6.30
N SER A 61 -1.91 3.98 7.25
CA SER A 61 -1.68 5.37 7.62
C SER A 61 -0.24 5.57 8.06
N ILE A 62 0.25 6.78 7.83
CA ILE A 62 1.48 7.24 8.46
C ILE A 62 1.09 8.39 9.36
N THR A 63 1.41 8.28 10.65
CA THR A 63 1.22 9.36 11.59
C THR A 63 2.57 10.01 11.84
N TYR A 64 2.69 11.26 11.46
CA TYR A 64 3.93 12.02 11.61
C TYR A 64 4.02 12.60 13.04
N LEU A 65 5.23 13.04 13.40
CA LEU A 65 5.46 13.55 14.74
C LEU A 65 4.60 14.77 15.09
N ASN A 66 4.20 15.53 14.07
CA ASN A 66 3.31 16.68 14.27
C ASN A 66 1.83 16.29 14.28
N ASN A 67 1.53 15.00 14.34
CA ASN A 67 0.18 14.42 14.37
C ASN A 67 -0.57 14.51 13.04
N GLU A 68 0.05 14.98 11.99
CA GLU A 68 -0.56 14.90 10.66
C GLU A 68 -0.59 13.45 10.23
N LYS A 69 -1.59 13.11 9.43
CA LYS A 69 -1.76 11.74 8.94
C LYS A 69 -1.85 11.70 7.44
N LEU A 70 -1.13 10.74 6.86
CA LEU A 70 -1.27 10.37 5.47
C LEU A 70 -2.06 9.06 5.45
N LEU A 71 -3.13 9.00 4.67
CA LEU A 71 -4.04 7.85 4.65
C LEU A 71 -4.01 7.18 3.28
N ILE A 72 -3.90 5.85 3.27
CA ILE A 72 -3.91 5.05 2.04
C ILE A 72 -5.02 4.02 2.16
N SER A 73 -5.75 3.78 1.08
CA SER A 73 -6.73 2.71 1.03
C SER A 73 -6.71 2.03 -0.32
N SER A 74 -7.08 0.76 -0.34
CA SER A 74 -7.25 -0.01 -1.56
C SER A 74 -8.11 -1.23 -1.26
N LYS A 75 -8.59 -1.85 -2.33
CA LYS A 75 -9.35 -3.08 -2.18
C LYS A 75 -8.45 -4.23 -1.79
N ASN A 76 -7.25 -4.30 -2.37
CA ASN A 76 -6.32 -5.40 -2.14
C ASN A 76 -4.91 -4.88 -1.90
N ALA A 77 -4.10 -5.71 -1.23
CA ALA A 77 -2.69 -5.43 -1.06
C ALA A 77 -1.92 -6.73 -0.87
N ILE A 78 -0.64 -6.68 -1.21
CA ILE A 78 0.31 -7.74 -0.89
C ILE A 78 1.33 -7.12 0.07
N PHE A 79 1.40 -7.67 1.26
CA PHE A 79 2.16 -7.11 2.37
C PHE A 79 3.25 -8.07 2.82
N ASN A 80 4.47 -7.56 2.98
CA ASN A 80 5.57 -8.33 3.56
C ASN A 80 5.72 -7.89 5.02
N ASN A 81 5.42 -8.79 5.95
CA ASN A 81 5.41 -8.42 7.37
C ASN A 81 6.81 -8.32 7.98
N LYS A 82 7.85 -8.63 7.21
CA LYS A 82 9.23 -8.46 7.64
C LYS A 82 9.77 -7.10 7.25
N SER A 83 9.69 -6.77 5.96
CA SER A 83 10.20 -5.52 5.43
C SER A 83 9.18 -4.39 5.50
N PHE A 84 7.91 -4.71 5.67
CA PHE A 84 6.77 -3.80 5.58
C PHE A 84 6.57 -3.23 4.18
N GLU A 85 7.26 -3.78 3.17
CA GLU A 85 6.95 -3.41 1.80
C GLU A 85 5.54 -3.86 1.46
N THR A 86 4.80 -2.98 0.82
CA THR A 86 3.39 -3.22 0.53
C THR A 86 3.10 -2.80 -0.90
N ARG A 87 2.42 -3.66 -1.66
CA ARG A 87 1.84 -3.27 -2.93
C ARG A 87 0.34 -3.19 -2.77
N PHE A 88 -0.18 -1.98 -2.86
CA PHE A 88 -1.62 -1.74 -2.86
C PHE A 88 -2.12 -1.77 -4.30
N PHE A 89 -3.29 -2.35 -4.52
CA PHE A 89 -3.85 -2.40 -5.88
C PHE A 89 -5.37 -2.52 -5.83
N ASP A 90 -5.99 -2.36 -7.00
CA ASP A 90 -7.45 -2.35 -7.18
C ASP A 90 -8.06 -1.14 -6.46
N GLY A 91 -7.85 0.02 -7.07
CA GLY A 91 -8.43 1.27 -6.59
C GLY A 91 -7.67 1.87 -5.42
N VAL A 92 -6.46 2.32 -5.69
CA VAL A 92 -5.63 2.93 -4.66
C VAL A 92 -5.98 4.40 -4.49
N GLU A 93 -6.11 4.83 -3.24
CA GLU A 93 -6.30 6.24 -2.92
C GLU A 93 -5.38 6.62 -1.77
N LEU A 94 -4.69 7.76 -1.92
CA LEU A 94 -3.91 8.36 -0.85
C LEU A 94 -4.46 9.75 -0.58
N ARG A 95 -4.61 10.09 0.71
CA ARG A 95 -5.02 11.42 1.13
C ARG A 95 -4.04 11.96 2.15
N TYR A 96 -3.67 13.21 1.95
CA TYR A 96 -2.82 13.94 2.88
C TYR A 96 -3.19 15.41 2.82
N GLN A 97 -3.71 15.95 3.92
CA GLN A 97 -4.23 17.32 3.99
C GLN A 97 -5.29 17.52 2.88
N ASP A 98 -5.14 18.50 2.02
CA ASP A 98 -6.07 18.79 0.94
C ASP A 98 -5.66 18.11 -0.37
N GLN A 99 -4.70 17.19 -0.30
CA GLN A 99 -4.17 16.49 -1.48
C GLN A 99 -4.72 15.08 -1.58
N LYS A 100 -4.94 14.64 -2.81
CA LYS A 100 -5.45 13.31 -3.09
C LYS A 100 -4.71 12.72 -4.28
N LEU A 101 -4.27 11.49 -4.14
CA LEU A 101 -3.68 10.71 -5.22
C LEU A 101 -4.49 9.43 -5.40
N THR A 102 -4.79 9.09 -6.66
CA THR A 102 -5.40 7.81 -6.98
C THR A 102 -4.59 7.16 -8.09
N SER A 103 -4.58 5.83 -8.13
CA SER A 103 -3.87 5.07 -9.15
C SER A 103 -4.36 3.65 -9.18
N ASP A 104 -3.90 2.87 -10.18
CA ASP A 104 -4.20 1.44 -10.23
C ASP A 104 -3.38 0.68 -9.19
N SER A 105 -2.12 1.08 -8.97
CA SER A 105 -1.29 0.42 -7.98
C SER A 105 -0.36 1.42 -7.28
N LEU A 106 0.11 1.02 -6.11
CA LEU A 106 1.05 1.79 -5.32
C LEU A 106 2.04 0.83 -4.68
N ASP A 107 3.32 1.01 -4.97
CA ASP A 107 4.39 0.30 -4.28
C ASP A 107 4.88 1.17 -3.14
N PHE A 108 4.69 0.70 -1.93
CA PHE A 108 5.10 1.39 -0.72
C PHE A 108 6.34 0.71 -0.16
N LEU A 109 7.48 1.38 -0.24
CA LEU A 109 8.77 0.84 0.19
C LEU A 109 9.16 1.49 1.50
N PHE A 110 8.70 0.89 2.59
CA PHE A 110 8.80 1.51 3.92
C PHE A 110 10.24 1.85 4.30
N ASP A 111 11.16 0.89 4.13
CA ASP A 111 12.55 1.09 4.53
C ASP A 111 13.27 2.15 3.71
N LYS A 112 12.77 2.43 2.52
CA LYS A 112 13.35 3.44 1.63
C LYS A 112 12.61 4.77 1.71
N ASN A 113 11.49 4.81 2.42
CA ASN A 113 10.63 5.98 2.55
C ASN A 113 10.16 6.49 1.18
N ILE A 114 9.80 5.56 0.31
CA ILE A 114 9.38 5.88 -1.06
C ILE A 114 8.03 5.24 -1.34
N ALA A 115 7.15 6.01 -1.96
CA ALA A 115 5.87 5.53 -2.46
C ALA A 115 5.84 5.77 -3.97
N ILE A 116 5.54 4.72 -4.74
CA ILE A 116 5.52 4.80 -6.20
C ILE A 116 4.11 4.45 -6.69
N PHE A 117 3.42 5.45 -7.22
CA PHE A 117 2.10 5.28 -7.82
C PHE A 117 2.26 4.98 -9.30
N LYS A 118 1.58 3.96 -9.78
CA LYS A 118 1.70 3.51 -11.16
C LYS A 118 0.35 3.32 -11.81
N ASP A 119 0.27 3.75 -13.05
CA ASP A 119 -0.85 3.54 -13.97
C ASP A 119 -2.10 4.31 -13.57
N ASN A 120 -2.53 5.15 -14.49
CA ASN A 120 -3.71 5.99 -14.30
C ASN A 120 -3.62 6.83 -13.03
N VAL A 121 -2.45 7.46 -12.84
CA VAL A 121 -2.23 8.26 -11.65
C VAL A 121 -2.90 9.61 -11.81
N ARG A 122 -3.68 9.99 -10.81
CA ARG A 122 -4.34 11.28 -10.75
C ARG A 122 -3.99 11.94 -9.43
N TYR A 123 -3.47 13.16 -9.54
CA TYR A 123 -3.17 14.00 -8.38
C TYR A 123 -4.14 15.17 -8.36
N GLU A 124 -4.62 15.52 -7.19
CA GLU A 124 -5.62 16.55 -7.03
C GLU A 124 -5.41 17.30 -5.74
N ASN A 125 -5.48 18.64 -5.80
CA ASN A 125 -5.57 19.46 -4.61
C ASN A 125 -6.64 20.53 -4.83
N LEU A 126 -6.71 21.55 -3.98
CA LEU A 126 -7.76 22.56 -4.06
C LEU A 126 -7.77 23.31 -5.38
N ASN A 127 -6.61 23.46 -6.03
CA ASN A 127 -6.46 24.32 -7.22
C ASN A 127 -6.10 23.58 -8.48
N THR A 128 -5.60 22.36 -8.38
CA THR A 128 -4.95 21.69 -9.50
C THR A 128 -5.40 20.23 -9.60
N LYS A 129 -5.53 19.79 -10.85
CA LYS A 129 -5.69 18.38 -11.21
C LYS A 129 -4.56 18.02 -12.15
N MET A 130 -3.95 16.85 -11.93
CA MET A 130 -2.83 16.42 -12.75
C MET A 130 -2.94 14.92 -13.01
N PHE A 131 -2.59 14.51 -14.24
CA PHE A 131 -2.63 13.12 -14.65
C PHE A 131 -1.24 12.69 -15.10
N SER A 132 -0.86 11.47 -14.75
CA SER A 132 0.47 10.97 -15.07
C SER A 132 0.44 9.45 -15.13
N ASP A 133 1.49 8.86 -15.67
CA ASP A 133 1.65 7.42 -15.66
C ASP A 133 2.32 6.93 -14.38
N LYS A 134 3.10 7.80 -13.74
CA LYS A 134 3.85 7.41 -12.56
C LYS A 134 4.16 8.63 -11.71
N ILE A 135 3.94 8.50 -10.41
CA ILE A 135 4.34 9.54 -9.44
C ILE A 135 5.10 8.85 -8.32
N THR A 136 6.27 9.39 -7.99
CA THR A 136 7.08 8.90 -6.89
C THR A 136 7.12 9.97 -5.81
N ILE A 137 6.85 9.57 -4.57
CA ILE A 137 6.86 10.47 -3.43
C ILE A 137 7.93 10.01 -2.44
N ASN A 138 8.75 10.96 -2.00
CA ASN A 138 9.64 10.74 -0.87
C ASN A 138 8.84 11.02 0.39
N LEU A 139 8.63 10.00 1.23
CA LEU A 139 7.74 10.11 2.38
C LEU A 139 8.32 10.91 3.52
N LEU A 140 9.65 11.11 3.54
CA LEU A 140 10.28 11.94 4.56
C LEU A 140 10.24 13.42 4.18
N THR A 141 10.63 13.73 2.96
CA THR A 141 10.70 15.11 2.48
C THR A 141 9.40 15.58 1.86
N LYS A 142 8.55 14.62 1.46
CA LYS A 142 7.29 14.85 0.74
C LYS A 142 7.51 15.46 -0.63
N GLU A 143 8.71 15.30 -1.17
CA GLU A 143 8.99 15.69 -2.55
C GLU A 143 8.32 14.73 -3.52
N ILE A 144 7.81 15.29 -4.61
CA ILE A 144 7.06 14.54 -5.60
C ILE A 144 7.76 14.59 -6.94
N GLU A 145 8.01 13.42 -7.53
CA GLU A 145 8.58 13.31 -8.85
C GLU A 145 7.54 12.69 -9.78
N ILE A 146 7.30 13.34 -10.93
CA ILE A 146 6.28 12.94 -11.88
C ILE A 146 6.94 12.53 -13.18
N THR A 147 6.61 11.33 -13.67
CA THR A 147 7.17 10.83 -14.91
C THR A 147 6.09 10.27 -15.81
N SER A 148 6.37 10.26 -17.12
CA SER A 148 5.50 9.70 -18.13
C SER A 148 6.16 8.49 -18.75
N LYS A 149 5.37 7.47 -19.09
CA LYS A 149 5.88 6.27 -19.73
C LYS A 149 6.61 6.56 -21.04
N ASN A 150 6.11 7.53 -21.77
CA ASN A 150 6.65 7.82 -23.11
C ASN A 150 7.82 8.76 -23.06
N ASN A 151 8.31 9.05 -21.86
CA ASN A 151 9.40 9.98 -21.67
C ASN A 151 9.22 11.28 -22.43
N SER A 152 8.00 11.61 -22.74
CA SER A 152 7.61 12.88 -23.30
C SER A 152 6.80 13.56 -22.21
N ASP A 153 6.82 14.80 -22.11
CA ASP A 153 6.20 15.54 -21.04
C ASP A 153 4.67 15.44 -21.07
N LYS A 154 4.19 14.22 -20.99
CA LYS A 154 2.76 13.95 -21.04
C LYS A 154 2.12 13.96 -19.66
N VAL A 155 2.52 14.90 -18.88
CA VAL A 155 1.85 15.19 -17.63
C VAL A 155 0.78 16.22 -17.98
N ARG A 156 -0.48 15.88 -17.69
CA ARG A 156 -1.58 16.78 -17.96
C ARG A 156 -2.00 17.47 -16.68
N ILE A 157 -1.97 18.78 -16.70
CA ILE A 157 -2.32 19.59 -15.53
C ILE A 157 -3.58 20.38 -15.86
N GLU A 158 -4.59 20.25 -14.99
CA GLU A 158 -5.84 20.97 -15.12
C GLU A 158 -6.12 21.74 -13.85
N LYS A 159 -6.48 23.00 -13.97
CA LYS A 159 -6.89 23.78 -12.81
C LYS A 159 -8.37 23.54 -12.54
N LYS A 160 -8.69 23.41 -11.31
CA LYS A 160 -10.07 23.24 -10.88
C LYS A 160 -10.86 24.54 -10.97
#